data_6c4ce3e886c7d6e6189cd85d2baf70cf
#
_entry.id   6c4ce3e886c7d6e6189cd85d2baf70cf
#
_cell.length_a   1.000
_cell.length_b   1.000
_cell.length_c   1.000
_cell.angle_alpha   90.00
_cell.angle_beta   90.00
_cell.angle_gamma   90.00
#
_symmetry.space_group_name_H-M   'P 1'
#
loop_
_entity.id
_entity.type
_entity.pdbx_description
1 polymer ?
#
loop_
_entity_poly.entity_id
_entity_poly.type
_entity_poly.pdbx_seq_one_letter_code
_entity_poly.pdbx_strand_id
1 'polypeptide(L)'
;MAHFAKLDDSNVVLQIDVVNNSDILDGNGDESESVGITFLTNLTGHSNWKKTSYNTINNSHILGGTPFRKNYAVIGGTYDPTNDAFWHPKPHASWTKNTTTWSWEAPKAEPTHSEVGDTYVGVQWNETDQRWQAQLASDITKFYAFDSTAKSWTQI
;
A
#
# COMPACT_ATOMS: atom_id res chain seq x y z
N MET A 1 -11.10 9.96 -15.22
CA MET A 1 -9.65 10.16 -15.40
C MET A 1 -8.93 8.86 -15.06
N ALA A 2 -7.96 8.48 -15.88
CA ALA A 2 -7.16 7.27 -15.67
C ALA A 2 -5.82 7.62 -15.02
N HIS A 3 -5.34 6.76 -14.12
CA HIS A 3 -4.09 6.96 -13.40
C HIS A 3 -3.02 5.98 -13.91
N PHE A 4 -1.80 6.46 -14.09
CA PHE A 4 -0.67 5.67 -14.55
C PHE A 4 0.54 5.88 -13.65
N ALA A 5 1.14 4.80 -13.19
CA ALA A 5 2.39 4.80 -12.45
C ALA A 5 3.58 4.74 -13.42
N LYS A 6 4.49 5.69 -13.28
CA LYS A 6 5.81 5.68 -13.90
C LYS A 6 6.73 4.77 -13.10
N LEU A 7 7.33 3.78 -13.75
CA LEU A 7 8.20 2.81 -13.09
C LEU A 7 9.65 2.96 -13.55
N ASP A 8 10.59 2.71 -12.64
CA ASP A 8 11.99 2.51 -13.03
C ASP A 8 12.24 1.09 -13.57
N ASP A 9 13.50 0.78 -13.89
CA ASP A 9 13.91 -0.54 -14.41
C ASP A 9 13.76 -1.67 -13.37
N SER A 10 13.62 -1.33 -12.08
CA SER A 10 13.37 -2.26 -10.97
C SER A 10 11.88 -2.35 -10.59
N ASN A 11 10.99 -1.75 -11.38
CA ASN A 11 9.55 -1.62 -11.13
C ASN A 11 9.20 -0.81 -9.88
N VAL A 12 10.06 0.09 -9.42
CA VAL A 12 9.74 1.05 -8.36
C VAL A 12 8.92 2.20 -8.94
N VAL A 13 7.86 2.59 -8.25
CA VAL A 13 6.99 3.71 -8.64
C VAL A 13 7.71 5.04 -8.37
N LEU A 14 7.99 5.77 -9.44
CA LEU A 14 8.66 7.09 -9.41
C LEU A 14 7.67 8.24 -9.34
N GLN A 15 6.53 8.09 -10.02
CA GLN A 15 5.53 9.15 -10.22
C GLN A 15 4.19 8.53 -10.56
N ILE A 16 3.12 9.28 -10.37
CA ILE A 16 1.77 8.90 -10.82
C ILE A 16 1.20 10.06 -11.60
N ASP A 17 0.85 9.80 -12.86
CA ASP A 17 0.22 10.77 -13.75
C ASP A 17 -1.25 10.46 -13.97
N VAL A 18 -2.03 11.50 -14.16
CA VAL A 18 -3.47 11.42 -14.43
C VAL A 18 -3.71 11.85 -15.88
N VAL A 19 -4.36 11.00 -16.64
CA VAL A 19 -4.67 11.20 -18.05
C VAL A 19 -6.20 11.30 -18.22
N ASN A 20 -6.66 12.17 -19.11
CA ASN A 20 -8.08 12.23 -19.42
C ASN A 20 -8.54 10.92 -20.08
N ASN A 21 -9.76 10.50 -19.79
CA ASN A 21 -10.29 9.27 -20.39
C ASN A 21 -10.34 9.36 -21.93
N SER A 22 -10.59 10.55 -22.50
CA SER A 22 -10.58 10.79 -23.95
C SER A 22 -9.24 10.47 -24.61
N ASP A 23 -8.14 10.58 -23.88
CA ASP A 23 -6.76 10.44 -24.41
C ASP A 23 -6.26 9.00 -24.33
N ILE A 24 -7.09 8.09 -23.78
CA ILE A 24 -6.76 6.67 -23.62
C ILE A 24 -7.79 5.74 -24.30
N LEU A 25 -8.65 6.29 -25.17
CA LEU A 25 -9.62 5.49 -25.91
C LEU A 25 -8.96 4.78 -27.09
N ASP A 26 -9.31 3.52 -27.29
CA ASP A 26 -8.93 2.77 -28.50
C ASP A 26 -9.86 3.10 -29.70
N GLY A 27 -9.65 2.39 -30.83
CA GLY A 27 -10.44 2.59 -32.03
C GLY A 27 -11.93 2.25 -31.91
N ASN A 28 -12.33 1.57 -30.86
CA ASN A 28 -13.73 1.22 -30.56
C ASN A 28 -14.37 2.19 -29.56
N GLY A 29 -13.60 3.11 -28.99
CA GLY A 29 -14.04 4.05 -27.97
C GLY A 29 -13.96 3.51 -26.54
N ASP A 30 -13.27 2.38 -26.32
CA ASP A 30 -13.05 1.78 -25.00
C ASP A 30 -11.72 2.24 -24.38
N GLU A 31 -11.67 2.36 -23.04
CA GLU A 31 -10.44 2.69 -22.33
C GLU A 31 -9.37 1.60 -22.53
N SER A 32 -8.20 2.00 -23.03
CA SER A 32 -7.07 1.11 -23.32
C SER A 32 -5.81 1.53 -22.55
N GLU A 33 -5.27 0.62 -21.78
CA GLU A 33 -3.99 0.85 -21.10
C GLU A 33 -2.85 1.09 -22.10
N SER A 34 -2.80 0.36 -23.21
CA SER A 34 -1.74 0.50 -24.21
C SER A 34 -1.79 1.84 -24.91
N VAL A 35 -2.96 2.40 -25.17
CA VAL A 35 -3.13 3.76 -25.72
C VAL A 35 -2.61 4.79 -24.71
N GLY A 36 -2.97 4.67 -23.44
CA GLY A 36 -2.48 5.55 -22.38
C GLY A 36 -0.94 5.48 -22.19
N ILE A 37 -0.36 4.28 -22.24
CA ILE A 37 1.11 4.12 -22.23
C ILE A 37 1.76 4.81 -23.42
N THR A 38 1.21 4.64 -24.61
CA THR A 38 1.72 5.30 -25.83
C THR A 38 1.64 6.82 -25.72
N PHE A 39 0.50 7.35 -25.25
CA PHE A 39 0.32 8.77 -24.99
C PHE A 39 1.38 9.33 -24.05
N LEU A 40 1.56 8.71 -22.89
CA LEU A 40 2.55 9.14 -21.89
C LEU A 40 3.99 8.97 -22.38
N THR A 41 4.28 7.91 -23.13
CA THR A 41 5.60 7.70 -23.73
C THR A 41 5.96 8.82 -24.70
N ASN A 42 5.02 9.21 -25.57
CA ASN A 42 5.22 10.30 -26.53
C ASN A 42 5.37 11.65 -25.82
N LEU A 43 4.64 11.87 -24.72
CA LEU A 43 4.68 13.12 -23.97
C LEU A 43 5.96 13.26 -23.13
N THR A 44 6.45 12.18 -22.54
CA THR A 44 7.51 12.22 -21.51
C THR A 44 8.84 11.61 -21.94
N GLY A 45 8.88 10.83 -23.03
CA GLY A 45 10.04 10.04 -23.46
C GLY A 45 10.29 8.79 -22.59
N HIS A 46 9.45 8.49 -21.60
CA HIS A 46 9.56 7.34 -20.72
C HIS A 46 8.52 6.28 -21.11
N SER A 47 8.92 5.01 -21.22
CA SER A 47 8.05 3.95 -21.74
C SER A 47 7.51 2.96 -20.69
N ASN A 48 8.10 2.91 -19.50
CA ASN A 48 7.67 1.95 -18.47
C ASN A 48 6.57 2.53 -17.58
N TRP A 49 5.33 2.40 -18.07
CA TRP A 49 4.13 2.85 -17.38
C TRP A 49 3.19 1.67 -17.08
N LYS A 50 2.45 1.76 -16.00
CA LYS A 50 1.37 0.81 -15.65
C LYS A 50 0.13 1.56 -15.18
N LYS A 51 -1.04 1.23 -15.76
CA LYS A 51 -2.32 1.76 -15.28
C LYS A 51 -2.56 1.32 -13.85
N THR A 52 -3.11 2.19 -13.02
CA THR A 52 -3.48 1.91 -11.62
C THR A 52 -4.87 2.46 -11.32
N SER A 53 -5.53 1.96 -10.28
CA SER A 53 -6.88 2.41 -9.90
C SER A 53 -6.87 3.07 -8.54
N TYR A 54 -7.21 4.34 -8.49
CA TYR A 54 -7.37 5.13 -7.27
C TYR A 54 -8.35 4.50 -6.26
N ASN A 55 -9.30 3.72 -6.75
CA ASN A 55 -10.35 3.11 -5.93
C ASN A 55 -10.00 1.71 -5.40
N THR A 56 -8.76 1.25 -5.59
CA THR A 56 -8.36 -0.11 -5.18
C THR A 56 -7.35 -0.09 -4.04
N ILE A 57 -7.68 -0.78 -2.95
CA ILE A 57 -6.80 -1.02 -1.82
C ILE A 57 -7.02 -2.43 -1.25
N ASN A 58 -5.94 -3.16 -0.94
CA ASN A 58 -5.98 -4.50 -0.35
C ASN A 58 -6.93 -5.45 -1.09
N ASN A 59 -6.85 -5.43 -2.44
CA ASN A 59 -7.72 -6.19 -3.33
C ASN A 59 -9.23 -5.93 -3.16
N SER A 60 -9.59 -4.75 -2.67
CA SER A 60 -10.97 -4.29 -2.53
C SER A 60 -11.18 -2.98 -3.28
N HIS A 61 -12.35 -2.79 -3.87
CA HIS A 61 -12.72 -1.54 -4.53
C HIS A 61 -13.59 -0.70 -3.59
N ILE A 62 -13.13 0.50 -3.22
CA ILE A 62 -13.78 1.34 -2.18
C ILE A 62 -15.21 1.77 -2.51
N LEU A 63 -15.59 1.74 -3.80
CA LEU A 63 -16.94 2.07 -4.26
C LEU A 63 -17.73 0.81 -4.72
N GLY A 64 -17.31 -0.40 -4.32
CA GLY A 64 -17.99 -1.65 -4.63
C GLY A 64 -17.81 -2.16 -6.07
N GLY A 65 -16.91 -1.56 -6.86
CA GLY A 65 -16.57 -2.05 -8.20
C GLY A 65 -15.57 -3.21 -8.19
N THR A 66 -14.98 -3.51 -9.35
CA THR A 66 -13.95 -4.54 -9.48
C THR A 66 -12.58 -3.98 -9.07
N PRO A 67 -11.86 -4.61 -8.13
CA PRO A 67 -10.50 -4.22 -7.79
C PRO A 67 -9.55 -4.36 -8.98
N PHE A 68 -8.62 -3.43 -9.12
CA PHE A 68 -7.63 -3.43 -10.18
C PHE A 68 -6.20 -3.43 -9.62
N ARG A 69 -5.39 -4.44 -9.99
CA ARG A 69 -3.98 -4.58 -9.56
C ARG A 69 -3.76 -4.50 -8.05
N LYS A 70 -4.72 -5.03 -7.28
CA LYS A 70 -4.65 -5.24 -5.83
C LYS A 70 -4.57 -3.96 -4.99
N ASN A 71 -3.75 -2.98 -5.38
CA ASN A 71 -3.62 -1.70 -4.70
C ASN A 71 -3.46 -0.56 -5.71
N TYR A 72 -3.80 0.64 -5.29
CA TYR A 72 -3.36 1.85 -5.95
C TYR A 72 -1.84 1.99 -5.85
N ALA A 73 -1.19 2.41 -6.91
CA ALA A 73 0.24 2.69 -6.91
C ALA A 73 0.57 3.84 -5.94
N VAL A 74 1.70 3.73 -5.25
CA VAL A 74 2.21 4.77 -4.34
C VAL A 74 3.69 5.00 -4.66
N ILE A 75 4.14 6.25 -4.68
CA ILE A 75 5.55 6.59 -4.94
C ILE A 75 6.46 5.87 -3.92
N GLY A 76 7.52 5.25 -4.39
CA GLY A 76 8.40 4.38 -3.59
C GLY A 76 7.89 2.95 -3.39
N GLY A 77 6.64 2.68 -3.77
CA GLY A 77 6.11 1.32 -3.86
C GLY A 77 6.65 0.56 -5.07
N THR A 78 6.23 -0.67 -5.26
CA THR A 78 6.71 -1.53 -6.35
C THR A 78 5.56 -2.15 -7.12
N TYR A 79 5.75 -2.36 -8.42
CA TYR A 79 4.88 -3.20 -9.24
C TYR A 79 5.46 -4.62 -9.32
N ASP A 80 4.63 -5.60 -9.03
CA ASP A 80 4.93 -7.02 -9.12
C ASP A 80 4.35 -7.57 -10.44
N PRO A 81 5.15 -7.83 -11.46
CA PRO A 81 4.67 -8.31 -12.75
C PRO A 81 4.16 -9.75 -12.72
N THR A 82 4.61 -10.56 -11.75
CA THR A 82 4.17 -11.95 -11.60
C THR A 82 2.73 -12.05 -11.14
N ASN A 83 2.36 -11.17 -10.20
CA ASN A 83 1.01 -11.15 -9.62
C ASN A 83 0.12 -10.05 -10.22
N ASP A 84 0.62 -9.25 -11.16
CA ASP A 84 -0.02 -8.04 -11.69
C ASP A 84 -0.58 -7.17 -10.54
N ALA A 85 0.30 -6.76 -9.63
CA ALA A 85 -0.09 -6.11 -8.38
C ALA A 85 0.86 -4.97 -7.99
N PHE A 86 0.30 -3.90 -7.41
CA PHE A 86 1.09 -2.88 -6.74
C PHE A 86 1.25 -3.21 -5.25
N TRP A 87 2.43 -2.94 -4.72
CA TRP A 87 2.77 -3.02 -3.32
C TRP A 87 3.18 -1.65 -2.81
N HIS A 88 2.64 -1.25 -1.68
CA HIS A 88 3.10 -0.04 -0.99
C HIS A 88 4.57 -0.19 -0.55
N PRO A 89 5.27 0.92 -0.25
CA PRO A 89 6.62 0.84 0.31
C PRO A 89 6.63 -0.07 1.53
N LYS A 90 7.68 -0.88 1.68
CA LYS A 90 7.84 -1.78 2.82
C LYS A 90 8.01 -0.95 4.10
N PRO A 91 7.13 -1.04 5.10
CA PRO A 91 7.18 -0.17 6.28
C PRO A 91 8.37 -0.48 7.20
N HIS A 92 8.72 -1.77 7.35
CA HIS A 92 9.81 -2.23 8.21
C HIS A 92 10.52 -3.44 7.61
N ALA A 93 11.81 -3.61 7.91
CA ALA A 93 12.63 -4.67 7.32
C ALA A 93 12.12 -6.08 7.65
N SER A 94 11.55 -6.28 8.83
CA SER A 94 11.01 -7.57 9.30
C SER A 94 9.66 -7.93 8.70
N TRP A 95 8.90 -6.96 8.15
CA TRP A 95 7.55 -7.22 7.64
C TRP A 95 7.59 -8.04 6.35
N THR A 96 6.57 -8.85 6.13
CA THR A 96 6.44 -9.74 4.97
C THR A 96 5.18 -9.43 4.16
N LYS A 97 5.21 -9.76 2.87
CA LYS A 97 4.04 -9.62 1.99
C LYS A 97 3.00 -10.68 2.31
N ASN A 98 1.78 -10.27 2.57
CA ASN A 98 0.63 -11.17 2.59
C ASN A 98 -0.13 -11.08 1.26
N THR A 99 -0.10 -12.16 0.48
CA THR A 99 -0.75 -12.22 -0.84
C THR A 99 -2.26 -12.53 -0.75
N THR A 100 -2.80 -12.76 0.42
CA THR A 100 -4.24 -12.87 0.65
C THR A 100 -4.86 -11.50 0.86
N THR A 101 -4.24 -10.70 1.75
CA THR A 101 -4.70 -9.35 2.08
C THR A 101 -4.10 -8.26 1.18
N TRP A 102 -3.02 -8.60 0.43
CA TRP A 102 -2.25 -7.65 -0.40
C TRP A 102 -1.68 -6.47 0.39
N SER A 103 -1.32 -6.74 1.63
CA SER A 103 -0.69 -5.79 2.55
C SER A 103 0.61 -6.33 3.13
N TRP A 104 1.41 -5.45 3.72
CA TRP A 104 2.56 -5.84 4.51
C TRP A 104 2.10 -6.24 5.92
N GLU A 105 2.66 -7.30 6.46
CA GLU A 105 2.33 -7.79 7.79
C GLU A 105 3.57 -7.89 8.67
N ALA A 106 3.42 -7.44 9.93
CA ALA A 106 4.43 -7.62 10.96
C ALA A 106 4.57 -9.11 11.33
N PRO A 107 5.76 -9.55 11.82
CA PRO A 107 5.94 -10.92 12.30
C PRO A 107 5.04 -11.29 13.48
N LYS A 108 4.52 -10.30 14.19
CA LYS A 108 3.58 -10.47 15.31
C LYS A 108 2.31 -9.69 15.03
N ALA A 109 1.18 -10.28 15.35
CA ALA A 109 -0.13 -9.65 15.15
C ALA A 109 -0.22 -8.30 15.87
N GLU A 110 -0.75 -7.31 15.16
CA GLU A 110 -1.04 -5.99 15.71
C GLU A 110 -2.13 -6.08 16.76
N PRO A 111 -2.03 -5.30 17.86
CA PRO A 111 -3.13 -5.22 18.83
C PRO A 111 -4.39 -4.65 18.20
N THR A 112 -5.51 -5.27 18.45
CA THR A 112 -6.82 -4.82 18.01
C THR A 112 -7.26 -3.56 18.73
N HIS A 113 -8.25 -2.85 18.18
CA HIS A 113 -8.82 -1.68 18.85
C HIS A 113 -9.29 -1.98 20.28
N SER A 114 -9.86 -3.15 20.54
CA SER A 114 -10.29 -3.55 21.87
C SER A 114 -9.14 -3.85 22.85
N GLU A 115 -7.97 -4.28 22.34
CA GLU A 115 -6.77 -4.53 23.14
C GLU A 115 -6.00 -3.24 23.45
N VAL A 116 -6.18 -2.20 22.66
CA VAL A 116 -5.63 -0.85 22.89
C VAL A 116 -6.56 -0.04 23.82
N GLY A 117 -7.85 0.05 23.48
CA GLY A 117 -8.86 0.83 24.18
C GLY A 117 -8.46 2.29 24.33
N ASP A 118 -8.95 2.92 25.39
CA ASP A 118 -8.58 4.29 25.79
C ASP A 118 -7.35 4.32 26.71
N THR A 119 -6.80 3.14 27.04
CA THR A 119 -5.67 3.00 27.99
C THR A 119 -4.33 3.29 27.35
N TYR A 120 -4.17 2.93 26.07
CA TYR A 120 -2.92 3.05 25.34
C TYR A 120 -3.05 3.94 24.13
N VAL A 121 -1.99 4.70 23.82
CA VAL A 121 -1.91 5.61 22.69
C VAL A 121 -0.59 5.43 21.94
N GLY A 122 -0.55 5.88 20.67
CA GLY A 122 0.68 5.85 19.88
C GLY A 122 1.20 4.43 19.62
N VAL A 123 0.29 3.49 19.32
CA VAL A 123 0.67 2.12 18.94
C VAL A 123 1.58 2.15 17.74
N GLN A 124 2.74 1.53 17.86
CA GLN A 124 3.74 1.46 16.80
C GLN A 124 4.56 0.18 16.86
N TRP A 125 5.08 -0.22 15.70
CA TRP A 125 6.03 -1.33 15.61
C TRP A 125 7.44 -0.88 15.99
N ASN A 126 8.09 -1.57 16.92
CA ASN A 126 9.51 -1.42 17.21
C ASN A 126 10.30 -2.48 16.44
N GLU A 127 11.01 -2.04 15.41
CA GLU A 127 11.75 -2.95 14.53
C GLU A 127 12.93 -3.63 15.23
N THR A 128 13.62 -2.92 16.13
CA THR A 128 14.79 -3.46 16.86
C THR A 128 14.39 -4.62 17.76
N ASP A 129 13.31 -4.44 18.51
CA ASP A 129 12.82 -5.44 19.46
C ASP A 129 11.79 -6.40 18.85
N GLN A 130 11.37 -6.12 17.61
CA GLN A 130 10.35 -6.85 16.86
C GLN A 130 9.07 -7.06 17.70
N ARG A 131 8.51 -5.95 18.17
CA ARG A 131 7.30 -5.94 19.01
C ARG A 131 6.45 -4.69 18.77
N TRP A 132 5.17 -4.82 19.02
CA TRP A 132 4.27 -3.68 19.14
C TRP A 132 4.48 -3.00 20.49
N GLN A 133 4.50 -1.69 20.51
CA GLN A 133 4.61 -0.89 21.72
C GLN A 133 3.67 0.32 21.66
N ALA A 134 3.29 0.80 22.84
CA ALA A 134 2.45 1.98 23.00
C ALA A 134 2.81 2.74 24.27
N GLN A 135 2.30 3.94 24.41
CA GLN A 135 2.40 4.73 25.62
C GLN A 135 1.09 4.63 26.45
N LEU A 136 1.20 4.78 27.77
CA LEU A 136 0.01 4.88 28.61
C LEU A 136 -0.65 6.26 28.39
N ALA A 137 -1.97 6.28 28.10
CA ALA A 137 -2.69 7.53 27.82
C ALA A 137 -2.66 8.53 29.00
N SER A 138 -2.69 8.02 30.23
CA SER A 138 -2.62 8.86 31.45
C SER A 138 -1.20 9.32 31.81
N ASP A 139 -0.16 8.70 31.23
CA ASP A 139 1.25 9.04 31.47
C ASP A 139 2.11 8.60 30.27
N ILE A 140 2.25 9.48 29.31
CA ILE A 140 2.99 9.22 28.06
C ILE A 140 4.49 9.00 28.24
N THR A 141 5.02 9.13 29.45
CA THR A 141 6.42 8.78 29.76
C THR A 141 6.60 7.27 29.98
N LYS A 142 5.50 6.53 30.16
CA LYS A 142 5.50 5.09 30.36
C LYS A 142 5.22 4.35 29.07
N PHE A 143 6.11 3.43 28.69
CA PHE A 143 5.99 2.58 27.53
C PHE A 143 5.58 1.16 27.92
N TYR A 144 4.80 0.54 27.04
CA TYR A 144 4.30 -0.82 27.20
C TYR A 144 4.56 -1.62 25.93
N ALA A 145 4.89 -2.89 26.09
CA ALA A 145 5.03 -3.87 25.03
C ALA A 145 3.77 -4.76 24.96
N PHE A 146 3.30 -5.03 23.75
CA PHE A 146 2.17 -5.93 23.52
C PHE A 146 2.65 -7.37 23.31
N ASP A 147 2.11 -8.29 24.09
CA ASP A 147 2.23 -9.72 23.84
C ASP A 147 1.06 -10.18 22.96
N SER A 148 1.35 -10.49 21.70
CA SER A 148 0.34 -10.89 20.73
C SER A 148 -0.25 -12.29 20.98
N THR A 149 0.40 -13.11 21.81
CA THR A 149 -0.07 -14.43 22.23
C THR A 149 -0.96 -14.34 23.46
N ALA A 150 -0.48 -13.64 24.50
CA ALA A 150 -1.24 -13.43 25.73
C ALA A 150 -2.33 -12.34 25.62
N LYS A 151 -2.32 -11.57 24.52
CA LYS A 151 -3.24 -10.44 24.28
C LYS A 151 -3.22 -9.41 25.42
N SER A 152 -2.03 -9.10 25.92
CA SER A 152 -1.83 -8.23 27.07
C SER A 152 -0.65 -7.28 26.90
N TRP A 153 -0.69 -6.18 27.66
CA TRP A 153 0.34 -5.16 27.69
C TRP A 153 1.19 -5.25 28.96
N THR A 154 2.49 -5.16 28.82
CA THR A 154 3.45 -5.17 29.94
C THR A 154 4.32 -3.93 29.88
N GLN A 155 4.49 -3.22 30.99
CA GLN A 155 5.37 -2.04 31.07
C GLN A 155 6.82 -2.43 30.80
N ILE A 156 7.54 -1.59 30.03
CA ILE A 156 8.93 -1.77 29.66
C ILE A 156 9.77 -0.57 30.03
#